data_ddf15cb175e6516cf86694c33a7520ec
#
_entry.id   ddf15cb175e6516cf86694c33a7520ec
#
_cell.length_a   1.000
_cell.length_b   1.000
_cell.length_c   1.000
_cell.angle_alpha   90.00
_cell.angle_beta   90.00
_cell.angle_gamma   90.00
#
_symmetry.space_group_name_H-M   'P 1'
#
loop_
_entity.id
_entity.type
_entity.pdbx_description
1 polymer ?
#
loop_
_entity_poly.entity_id
_entity_poly.type
_entity_poly.pdbx_seq_one_letter_code
_entity_poly.pdbx_strand_id
1 'polypeptide(L)'
;AVPLRWSPSAFVWHAGVPAGTGLGHHTISFGDAWAGTFDEIITEGRLMSDPSLLITHPTATDPSLAPDGHELVSVLAPCPNTEVAPLDWERVGPRYRDELRGVLAGRGFDLGEPVVEHTITPADWSAQGLAAGTPFSAAHTFAQTGPFRSGNLVRGEGNVVLAGCGTTPGVGVPTVLVSGKLAAARITG
;
A
#
# COMPACT_ATOMS: atom_id res chain seq x y z
N ALA A 1 20.76 -19.89 1.15
CA ALA A 1 20.00 -18.68 1.45
C ALA A 1 18.54 -18.92 1.12
N VAL A 2 17.61 -18.48 1.95
CA VAL A 2 16.18 -18.52 1.63
C VAL A 2 15.94 -17.46 0.55
N PRO A 3 15.24 -17.81 -0.56
CA PRO A 3 14.92 -16.82 -1.58
C PRO A 3 14.11 -15.67 -0.98
N LEU A 4 14.45 -14.43 -1.33
CA LEU A 4 13.70 -13.26 -0.89
C LEU A 4 12.31 -13.28 -1.54
N ARG A 5 11.28 -13.13 -0.72
CA ARG A 5 9.89 -12.98 -1.17
C ARG A 5 9.44 -11.57 -0.93
N TRP A 6 8.84 -10.96 -1.93
CA TRP A 6 8.28 -9.61 -1.83
C TRP A 6 6.83 -9.64 -1.32
N SER A 7 6.44 -8.60 -0.62
CA SER A 7 5.06 -8.41 -0.20
C SER A 7 4.14 -8.27 -1.42
N PRO A 8 2.83 -8.55 -1.28
CA PRO A 8 1.85 -8.00 -2.20
C PRO A 8 2.05 -6.51 -2.37
N SER A 9 1.56 -5.98 -3.47
CA SER A 9 1.61 -4.55 -3.76
C SER A 9 0.31 -3.85 -3.35
N ALA A 10 0.20 -2.59 -3.70
CA ALA A 10 -0.99 -1.78 -3.52
C ALA A 10 -1.33 -1.02 -4.80
N PHE A 11 -2.59 -1.06 -5.18
CA PHE A 11 -3.22 -0.08 -6.04
C PHE A 11 -3.78 1.02 -5.14
N VAL A 12 -3.41 2.27 -5.41
CA VAL A 12 -3.89 3.41 -4.63
C VAL A 12 -4.62 4.37 -5.55
N TRP A 13 -5.82 4.76 -5.16
CA TRP A 13 -6.63 5.76 -5.85
C TRP A 13 -6.86 6.95 -4.92
N HIS A 14 -6.33 8.11 -5.30
CA HIS A 14 -6.57 9.38 -4.67
C HIS A 14 -7.65 10.12 -5.43
N ALA A 15 -8.61 10.71 -4.72
CA ALA A 15 -9.72 11.45 -5.30
C ALA A 15 -10.05 12.69 -4.48
N GLY A 16 -10.20 13.83 -5.15
CA GLY A 16 -10.93 14.98 -4.62
C GLY A 16 -12.39 14.84 -4.99
N VAL A 17 -13.26 14.73 -4.02
CA VAL A 17 -14.69 14.44 -4.17
C VAL A 17 -15.56 15.56 -3.56
N PRO A 18 -16.82 15.71 -3.98
CA PRO A 18 -17.75 16.60 -3.29
C PRO A 18 -17.88 16.24 -1.80
N ALA A 19 -18.01 17.23 -0.94
CA ALA A 19 -18.16 17.04 0.49
C ALA A 19 -19.47 16.30 0.84
N GLY A 20 -19.44 15.53 1.93
CA GLY A 20 -20.62 14.82 2.43
C GLY A 20 -20.48 13.30 2.38
N THR A 21 -19.29 12.75 2.21
CA THR A 21 -19.05 11.30 2.16
C THR A 21 -19.43 10.60 3.48
N GLY A 22 -19.41 11.31 4.61
CA GLY A 22 -19.68 10.74 5.93
C GLY A 22 -18.64 9.74 6.43
N LEU A 23 -17.50 9.64 5.75
CA LEU A 23 -16.40 8.74 6.10
C LEU A 23 -15.67 9.21 7.37
N GLY A 24 -15.25 8.28 8.20
CA GLY A 24 -14.25 8.55 9.23
C GLY A 24 -12.85 8.73 8.63
N HIS A 25 -11.89 9.24 9.43
CA HIS A 25 -10.50 9.47 8.95
C HIS A 25 -9.89 8.20 8.34
N HIS A 26 -10.08 7.06 8.98
CA HIS A 26 -9.73 5.74 8.45
C HIS A 26 -10.94 4.81 8.52
N THR A 27 -11.23 4.17 7.42
CA THR A 27 -12.29 3.16 7.31
C THR A 27 -11.70 1.94 6.62
N ILE A 28 -11.91 0.75 7.21
CA ILE A 28 -11.56 -0.51 6.55
C ILE A 28 -12.86 -1.17 6.12
N SER A 29 -13.00 -1.38 4.82
CA SER A 29 -14.12 -2.09 4.22
C SER A 29 -13.69 -3.51 3.89
N PHE A 30 -14.18 -4.49 4.63
CA PHE A 30 -13.86 -5.89 4.41
C PHE A 30 -14.78 -6.51 3.36
N GLY A 31 -14.20 -7.39 2.52
CA GLY A 31 -14.97 -8.34 1.71
C GLY A 31 -15.38 -9.57 2.55
N ASP A 32 -16.36 -10.32 2.04
CA ASP A 32 -16.82 -11.57 2.68
C ASP A 32 -15.85 -12.73 2.44
N ALA A 33 -15.14 -12.74 1.31
CA ALA A 33 -14.22 -13.80 0.89
C ALA A 33 -12.78 -13.59 1.43
N TRP A 34 -12.64 -13.33 2.72
CA TRP A 34 -11.40 -12.91 3.37
C TRP A 34 -10.17 -13.76 3.03
N ALA A 35 -10.20 -15.07 3.25
CA ALA A 35 -9.04 -15.93 3.04
C ALA A 35 -8.71 -16.10 1.55
N GLY A 36 -9.72 -16.35 0.72
CA GLY A 36 -9.54 -16.62 -0.72
C GLY A 36 -8.97 -15.43 -1.49
N THR A 37 -9.31 -14.21 -1.13
CA THR A 37 -8.81 -13.01 -1.81
C THR A 37 -7.32 -12.76 -1.60
N PHE A 38 -6.74 -13.23 -0.49
CA PHE A 38 -5.29 -13.19 -0.32
C PHE A 38 -4.58 -14.24 -1.18
N ASP A 39 -5.14 -15.43 -1.36
CA ASP A 39 -4.59 -16.42 -2.29
C ASP A 39 -4.57 -15.90 -3.73
N GLU A 40 -5.60 -15.15 -4.12
CA GLU A 40 -5.69 -14.51 -5.43
C GLU A 40 -4.48 -13.60 -5.71
N ILE A 41 -4.12 -12.72 -4.78
CA ILE A 41 -3.03 -11.77 -5.00
C ILE A 41 -1.63 -12.32 -4.69
N ILE A 42 -1.51 -13.34 -3.83
CA ILE A 42 -0.23 -13.88 -3.38
C ILE A 42 0.22 -15.05 -4.25
N THR A 43 -0.72 -15.91 -4.64
CA THR A 43 -0.42 -17.20 -5.27
C THR A 43 -0.90 -17.25 -6.72
N GLU A 44 -2.12 -16.77 -6.99
CA GLU A 44 -2.75 -16.89 -8.30
C GLU A 44 -2.41 -15.74 -9.24
N GLY A 45 -1.89 -14.63 -8.72
CA GLY A 45 -1.47 -13.48 -9.52
C GLY A 45 -2.63 -12.74 -10.17
N ARG A 46 -3.78 -12.67 -9.55
CA ARG A 46 -4.95 -11.93 -10.03
C ARG A 46 -5.46 -10.93 -9.00
N LEU A 47 -6.21 -9.95 -9.44
CA LEU A 47 -6.84 -8.98 -8.56
C LEU A 47 -7.87 -9.68 -7.66
N MET A 48 -8.12 -9.10 -6.47
CA MET A 48 -9.11 -9.61 -5.53
C MET A 48 -10.51 -9.55 -6.15
N SER A 49 -11.22 -10.66 -6.17
CA SER A 49 -12.61 -10.75 -6.62
C SER A 49 -13.60 -10.08 -5.65
N ASP A 50 -13.22 -10.01 -4.37
CA ASP A 50 -13.98 -9.35 -3.31
C ASP A 50 -12.99 -8.56 -2.41
N PRO A 51 -12.53 -7.37 -2.87
CA PRO A 51 -11.42 -6.68 -2.24
C PRO A 51 -11.75 -6.13 -0.86
N SER A 52 -10.81 -6.31 0.08
CA SER A 52 -10.77 -5.53 1.31
C SER A 52 -10.01 -4.24 1.07
N LEU A 53 -10.59 -3.11 1.47
CA LEU A 53 -10.11 -1.77 1.12
C LEU A 53 -9.80 -0.97 2.39
N LEU A 54 -8.70 -0.22 2.35
CA LEU A 54 -8.43 0.84 3.31
C LEU A 54 -8.80 2.18 2.67
N ILE A 55 -9.71 2.90 3.30
CA ILE A 55 -10.13 4.24 2.90
C ILE A 55 -9.56 5.22 3.92
N THR A 56 -8.79 6.19 3.45
CA THR A 56 -8.25 7.28 4.27
C THR A 56 -8.90 8.60 3.82
N HIS A 57 -9.52 9.30 4.76
CA HIS A 57 -10.22 10.56 4.56
C HIS A 57 -9.62 11.64 5.47
N PRO A 58 -8.47 12.24 5.09
CA PRO A 58 -7.73 13.16 5.95
C PRO A 58 -8.50 14.45 6.22
N THR A 59 -9.35 14.91 5.31
CA THR A 59 -10.20 16.10 5.48
C THR A 59 -11.24 15.95 6.59
N ALA A 60 -11.55 14.72 7.04
CA ALA A 60 -12.36 14.50 8.24
C ALA A 60 -11.69 15.04 9.53
N THR A 61 -10.37 15.15 9.54
CA THR A 61 -9.60 15.67 10.69
C THR A 61 -9.05 17.07 10.41
N ASP A 62 -8.64 17.34 9.19
CA ASP A 62 -8.11 18.63 8.76
C ASP A 62 -8.82 19.10 7.47
N PRO A 63 -9.92 19.84 7.58
CA PRO A 63 -10.66 20.32 6.41
C PRO A 63 -9.84 21.23 5.49
N SER A 64 -8.75 21.83 5.97
CA SER A 64 -7.91 22.72 5.16
C SER A 64 -7.16 22.01 4.02
N LEU A 65 -7.15 20.68 4.00
CA LEU A 65 -6.50 19.86 2.97
C LEU A 65 -7.27 19.81 1.64
N ALA A 66 -8.50 20.33 1.59
CA ALA A 66 -9.28 20.44 0.36
C ALA A 66 -9.95 21.83 0.26
N PRO A 67 -10.30 22.29 -0.96
CA PRO A 67 -11.12 23.48 -1.11
C PRO A 67 -12.51 23.32 -0.48
N ASP A 68 -13.14 24.47 -0.15
CA ASP A 68 -14.49 24.49 0.39
C ASP A 68 -15.47 23.64 -0.46
N GLY A 69 -16.31 22.86 0.19
CA GLY A 69 -17.27 21.98 -0.46
C GLY A 69 -16.68 20.70 -1.06
N HIS A 70 -15.41 20.39 -0.80
CA HIS A 70 -14.75 19.19 -1.27
C HIS A 70 -14.04 18.44 -0.13
N GLU A 71 -13.80 17.15 -0.37
CA GLU A 71 -13.09 16.25 0.52
C GLU A 71 -12.01 15.50 -0.24
N LEU A 72 -10.95 15.11 0.46
CA LEU A 72 -9.88 14.29 -0.06
C LEU A 72 -10.02 12.86 0.45
N VAL A 73 -10.07 11.91 -0.46
CA VAL A 73 -10.17 10.47 -0.15
C VAL A 73 -9.03 9.72 -0.83
N SER A 74 -8.47 8.76 -0.14
CA SER A 74 -7.49 7.82 -0.66
C SER A 74 -7.96 6.39 -0.40
N VAL A 75 -8.09 5.61 -1.46
CA VAL A 75 -8.51 4.20 -1.41
C VAL A 75 -7.32 3.32 -1.75
N LEU A 76 -6.94 2.42 -0.85
CA LEU A 76 -5.89 1.44 -1.08
C LEU A 76 -6.53 0.05 -1.20
N ALA A 77 -6.23 -0.62 -2.31
CA ALA A 77 -6.57 -2.01 -2.57
C ALA A 77 -5.28 -2.85 -2.65
N PRO A 78 -5.12 -3.89 -1.84
CA PRO A 78 -4.04 -4.85 -2.02
C PRO A 78 -4.15 -5.51 -3.40
N CYS A 79 -3.00 -5.73 -4.05
CA CYS A 79 -2.95 -6.35 -5.36
C CYS A 79 -1.64 -7.15 -5.55
N PRO A 80 -1.53 -7.99 -6.60
CA PRO A 80 -0.30 -8.70 -6.88
C PRO A 80 0.86 -7.74 -7.10
N ASN A 81 2.05 -8.11 -6.66
CA ASN A 81 3.27 -7.42 -7.08
C ASN A 81 3.68 -7.83 -8.50
N THR A 82 4.64 -7.13 -9.09
CA THR A 82 5.02 -7.34 -10.50
C THR A 82 5.77 -8.64 -10.77
N GLU A 83 6.31 -9.31 -9.74
CA GLU A 83 6.92 -10.65 -9.90
C GLU A 83 5.85 -11.75 -9.93
N VAL A 84 4.79 -11.62 -9.13
CA VAL A 84 3.69 -12.60 -9.09
C VAL A 84 2.79 -12.45 -10.31
N ALA A 85 2.49 -11.20 -10.73
CA ALA A 85 1.67 -10.93 -11.90
C ALA A 85 2.15 -9.68 -12.66
N PRO A 86 2.75 -9.84 -13.85
CA PRO A 86 3.11 -8.72 -14.72
C PRO A 86 1.87 -8.20 -15.47
N LEU A 87 0.93 -7.58 -14.74
CA LEU A 87 -0.29 -7.02 -15.30
C LEU A 87 0.02 -5.77 -16.13
N ASP A 88 -0.71 -5.60 -17.24
CA ASP A 88 -0.72 -4.37 -18.04
C ASP A 88 -1.52 -3.29 -17.31
N TRP A 89 -0.86 -2.55 -16.42
CA TRP A 89 -1.49 -1.56 -15.55
C TRP A 89 -2.03 -0.33 -16.31
N GLU A 90 -1.51 -0.02 -17.48
CA GLU A 90 -2.08 1.05 -18.32
C GLU A 90 -3.51 0.70 -18.75
N ARG A 91 -3.77 -0.57 -19.05
CA ARG A 91 -5.06 -1.08 -19.45
C ARG A 91 -5.95 -1.48 -18.26
N VAL A 92 -5.37 -2.12 -17.26
CA VAL A 92 -6.11 -2.67 -16.10
C VAL A 92 -6.45 -1.59 -15.09
N GLY A 93 -5.55 -0.64 -14.84
CA GLY A 93 -5.68 0.37 -13.79
C GLY A 93 -6.99 1.18 -13.84
N PRO A 94 -7.36 1.79 -14.98
CA PRO A 94 -8.61 2.54 -15.07
C PRO A 94 -9.86 1.69 -14.81
N ARG A 95 -9.88 0.45 -15.29
CA ARG A 95 -11.01 -0.48 -15.08
C ARG A 95 -11.09 -0.90 -13.62
N TYR A 96 -9.96 -1.21 -13.00
CA TYR A 96 -9.91 -1.61 -11.62
C TYR A 96 -10.36 -0.47 -10.68
N ARG A 97 -9.95 0.78 -10.97
CA ARG A 97 -10.47 1.95 -10.27
C ARG A 97 -12.00 2.02 -10.33
N ASP A 98 -12.61 1.83 -11.52
CA ASP A 98 -14.06 1.88 -11.70
C ASP A 98 -14.76 0.73 -10.96
N GLU A 99 -14.16 -0.47 -10.97
CA GLU A 99 -14.62 -1.62 -10.20
C GLU A 99 -14.61 -1.32 -8.69
N LEU A 100 -13.49 -0.76 -8.16
CA LEU A 100 -13.37 -0.38 -6.74
C LEU A 100 -14.42 0.67 -6.35
N ARG A 101 -14.67 1.66 -7.22
CA ARG A 101 -15.72 2.65 -7.01
C ARG A 101 -17.09 1.98 -6.90
N GLY A 102 -17.39 1.03 -7.79
CA GLY A 102 -18.63 0.25 -7.74
C GLY A 102 -18.74 -0.58 -6.45
N VAL A 103 -17.66 -1.22 -6.02
CA VAL A 103 -17.60 -1.98 -4.76
C VAL A 103 -17.87 -1.07 -3.56
N LEU A 104 -17.25 0.11 -3.52
CA LEU A 104 -17.47 1.07 -2.44
C LEU A 104 -18.91 1.55 -2.39
N ALA A 105 -19.49 1.95 -3.52
CA ALA A 105 -20.89 2.37 -3.62
C ALA A 105 -21.85 1.25 -3.19
N GLY A 106 -21.61 0.02 -3.62
CA GLY A 106 -22.39 -1.16 -3.20
C GLY A 106 -22.31 -1.47 -1.71
N ARG A 107 -21.25 -1.03 -1.05
CA ARG A 107 -21.04 -1.17 0.41
C ARG A 107 -21.50 0.06 1.21
N GLY A 108 -22.13 1.03 0.55
CA GLY A 108 -22.67 2.24 1.18
C GLY A 108 -21.68 3.41 1.29
N PHE A 109 -20.52 3.34 0.62
CA PHE A 109 -19.52 4.41 0.56
C PHE A 109 -19.57 5.09 -0.81
N ASP A 110 -20.60 5.88 -1.08
CA ASP A 110 -20.72 6.62 -2.33
C ASP A 110 -19.83 7.88 -2.27
N LEU A 111 -18.80 7.90 -3.09
CA LEU A 111 -17.85 9.03 -3.18
C LEU A 111 -18.27 10.10 -4.18
N GLY A 112 -19.39 9.93 -4.88
CA GLY A 112 -19.81 10.82 -5.95
C GLY A 112 -18.86 10.82 -7.17
N GLU A 113 -18.94 11.86 -8.00
CA GLU A 113 -18.02 12.05 -9.13
C GLU A 113 -16.78 12.81 -8.68
N PRO A 114 -15.56 12.24 -8.82
CA PRO A 114 -14.33 12.95 -8.50
C PRO A 114 -14.16 14.19 -9.39
N VAL A 115 -13.74 15.30 -8.81
CA VAL A 115 -13.34 16.52 -9.54
C VAL A 115 -11.88 16.47 -9.97
N VAL A 116 -11.08 15.67 -9.28
CA VAL A 116 -9.69 15.36 -9.61
C VAL A 116 -9.37 13.98 -9.06
N GLU A 117 -8.56 13.23 -9.79
CA GLU A 117 -8.13 11.91 -9.33
C GLU A 117 -6.73 11.56 -9.81
N HIS A 118 -6.09 10.68 -9.08
CA HIS A 118 -4.79 10.12 -9.42
C HIS A 118 -4.70 8.67 -8.93
N THR A 119 -4.17 7.80 -9.76
CA THR A 119 -3.92 6.39 -9.39
C THR A 119 -2.43 6.09 -9.35
N ILE A 120 -2.03 5.25 -8.40
CA ILE A 120 -0.69 4.71 -8.30
C ILE A 120 -0.80 3.18 -8.34
N THR A 121 -0.11 2.59 -9.28
CA THR A 121 -0.16 1.16 -9.59
C THR A 121 1.17 0.47 -9.20
N PRO A 122 1.23 -0.87 -9.18
CA PRO A 122 2.49 -1.60 -9.06
C PRO A 122 3.54 -1.24 -10.11
N ALA A 123 3.15 -0.85 -11.32
CA ALA A 123 4.07 -0.36 -12.33
C ALA A 123 4.69 0.99 -11.93
N ASP A 124 3.90 1.89 -11.34
CA ASP A 124 4.39 3.19 -10.86
C ASP A 124 5.35 3.02 -9.69
N TRP A 125 5.05 2.11 -8.74
CA TRP A 125 5.99 1.75 -7.66
C TRP A 125 7.30 1.19 -8.22
N SER A 126 7.25 0.31 -9.23
CA SER A 126 8.44 -0.17 -9.94
C SER A 126 9.23 0.95 -10.61
N ALA A 127 8.56 1.87 -11.28
CA ALA A 127 9.19 3.02 -11.94
C ALA A 127 9.89 3.95 -10.94
N GLN A 128 9.42 4.00 -9.69
CA GLN A 128 10.06 4.69 -8.59
C GLN A 128 11.24 3.91 -7.96
N GLY A 129 11.59 2.75 -8.50
CA GLY A 129 12.71 1.91 -8.03
C GLY A 129 12.35 0.97 -6.88
N LEU A 130 11.06 0.79 -6.56
CA LEU A 130 10.65 -0.14 -5.53
C LEU A 130 10.62 -1.57 -6.08
N ALA A 131 11.37 -2.45 -5.45
CA ALA A 131 11.54 -3.83 -5.90
C ALA A 131 10.20 -4.57 -5.98
N ALA A 132 10.00 -5.33 -7.05
CA ALA A 132 8.75 -6.03 -7.38
C ALA A 132 7.51 -5.11 -7.41
N GLY A 133 7.69 -3.81 -7.59
CA GLY A 133 6.58 -2.86 -7.60
C GLY A 133 5.75 -2.85 -6.32
N THR A 134 6.35 -3.08 -5.16
CA THR A 134 5.65 -3.03 -3.88
C THR A 134 6.23 -1.97 -2.94
N PRO A 135 5.38 -1.09 -2.34
CA PRO A 135 5.81 -0.12 -1.35
C PRO A 135 6.10 -0.76 0.03
N PHE A 136 5.83 -2.04 0.20
CA PHE A 136 5.94 -2.74 1.48
C PHE A 136 7.20 -3.58 1.65
N SER A 137 8.09 -3.60 0.62
CA SER A 137 9.36 -4.35 0.65
C SER A 137 9.17 -5.87 0.83
N ALA A 138 10.09 -6.54 1.52
CA ALA A 138 10.06 -7.97 1.75
C ALA A 138 8.84 -8.42 2.56
N ALA A 139 8.22 -9.52 2.17
CA ALA A 139 7.08 -10.10 2.85
C ALA A 139 7.40 -10.47 4.30
N HIS A 140 6.40 -10.34 5.19
CA HIS A 140 6.49 -10.73 6.59
C HIS A 140 6.22 -12.24 6.78
N THR A 141 6.94 -13.08 6.03
CA THR A 141 6.95 -14.51 6.30
C THR A 141 7.82 -14.81 7.52
N PHE A 142 7.62 -15.98 8.15
CA PHE A 142 8.42 -16.37 9.32
C PHE A 142 9.94 -16.25 9.07
N ALA A 143 10.40 -16.67 7.87
CA ALA A 143 11.81 -16.65 7.49
C ALA A 143 12.34 -15.24 7.10
N GLN A 144 11.49 -14.21 7.08
CA GLN A 144 11.83 -12.85 6.69
C GLN A 144 11.36 -11.80 7.71
N THR A 145 11.02 -12.23 8.92
CA THR A 145 10.53 -11.33 9.97
C THR A 145 11.34 -11.49 11.26
N GLY A 146 11.21 -10.54 12.17
CA GLY A 146 11.95 -10.55 13.43
C GLY A 146 13.46 -10.65 13.22
N PRO A 147 14.14 -11.64 13.84
CA PRO A 147 15.59 -11.80 13.75
C PRO A 147 16.08 -12.21 12.35
N PHE A 148 15.19 -12.67 11.47
CA PHE A 148 15.52 -13.08 10.11
C PHE A 148 15.37 -11.95 9.08
N ARG A 149 14.81 -10.80 9.48
CA ARG A 149 14.73 -9.63 8.62
C ARG A 149 16.11 -8.98 8.50
N SER A 150 16.40 -8.41 7.32
CA SER A 150 17.65 -7.69 7.08
C SER A 150 17.91 -6.62 8.13
N GLY A 151 19.11 -6.62 8.70
CA GLY A 151 19.54 -5.57 9.63
C GLY A 151 19.85 -4.25 8.94
N ASN A 152 20.16 -3.23 9.73
CA ASN A 152 20.52 -1.90 9.23
C ASN A 152 21.94 -1.84 8.63
N LEU A 153 22.82 -2.79 8.92
CA LEU A 153 24.20 -2.82 8.41
C LEU A 153 24.30 -3.70 7.15
N VAL A 154 24.97 -3.18 6.14
CA VAL A 154 25.28 -3.94 4.91
C VAL A 154 26.56 -4.75 5.15
N ARG A 155 26.51 -6.07 4.91
CA ARG A 155 27.66 -6.94 5.06
C ARG A 155 28.79 -6.52 4.11
N GLY A 156 29.98 -6.32 4.65
CA GLY A 156 31.17 -5.94 3.88
C GLY A 156 31.30 -4.44 3.64
N GLU A 157 30.28 -3.65 3.99
CA GLU A 157 30.27 -2.20 3.79
C GLU A 157 30.24 -1.50 5.16
N GLY A 158 31.40 -1.06 5.66
CA GLY A 158 31.52 -0.47 6.99
C GLY A 158 30.87 0.91 7.15
N ASN A 159 30.56 1.59 6.05
CA ASN A 159 30.03 2.95 6.02
C ASN A 159 28.62 3.06 5.42
N VAL A 160 27.95 1.93 5.17
CA VAL A 160 26.59 1.90 4.62
C VAL A 160 25.61 1.42 5.67
N VAL A 161 24.65 2.27 6.00
CA VAL A 161 23.58 1.99 6.96
C VAL A 161 22.23 2.18 6.26
N LEU A 162 21.37 1.18 6.37
CA LEU A 162 20.03 1.16 5.78
C LEU A 162 18.97 1.51 6.83
N ALA A 163 17.96 2.26 6.42
CA ALA A 163 16.77 2.54 7.21
C ALA A 163 15.51 2.36 6.36
N GLY A 164 14.40 2.06 6.99
CA GLY A 164 13.09 1.97 6.33
C GLY A 164 12.45 0.59 6.45
N CYS A 165 11.39 0.37 5.65
CA CYS A 165 10.56 -0.83 5.72
C CYS A 165 11.28 -2.13 5.30
N GLY A 166 12.35 -2.03 4.51
CA GLY A 166 13.16 -3.17 4.07
C GLY A 166 14.04 -3.77 5.16
N THR A 167 14.28 -3.04 6.26
CA THR A 167 15.15 -3.44 7.36
C THR A 167 14.37 -3.71 8.65
N THR A 168 15.07 -4.23 9.67
CA THR A 168 14.50 -4.42 11.01
C THR A 168 14.08 -3.06 11.61
N PRO A 169 12.90 -2.95 12.25
CA PRO A 169 11.94 -4.03 12.58
C PRO A 169 10.96 -4.40 11.45
N GLY A 170 10.76 -3.59 10.41
CA GLY A 170 9.92 -3.93 9.28
C GLY A 170 9.00 -2.80 8.80
N VAL A 171 7.90 -3.16 8.12
CA VAL A 171 6.95 -2.23 7.52
C VAL A 171 5.98 -1.63 8.54
N GLY A 172 5.53 -0.42 8.29
CA GLY A 172 4.60 0.34 9.11
C GLY A 172 5.24 1.59 9.71
N VAL A 173 4.47 2.67 9.91
CA VAL A 173 4.99 3.96 10.39
C VAL A 173 5.77 3.82 11.72
N PRO A 174 5.27 3.14 12.76
CA PRO A 174 6.03 2.98 14.00
C PRO A 174 7.35 2.25 13.79
N THR A 175 7.35 1.19 12.98
CA THR A 175 8.52 0.34 12.75
C THR A 175 9.57 1.05 11.89
N VAL A 176 9.19 1.84 10.88
CA VAL A 176 10.16 2.59 10.07
C VAL A 176 10.79 3.73 10.86
N LEU A 177 10.08 4.35 11.80
CA LEU A 177 10.65 5.31 12.75
C LEU A 177 11.69 4.66 13.68
N VAL A 178 11.39 3.45 14.17
CA VAL A 178 12.38 2.66 14.95
C VAL A 178 13.57 2.28 14.08
N SER A 179 13.36 1.89 12.81
CA SER A 179 14.45 1.60 11.88
C SER A 179 15.37 2.82 11.68
N GLY A 180 14.79 4.01 11.52
CA GLY A 180 15.54 5.28 11.43
C GLY A 180 16.35 5.55 12.70
N LYS A 181 15.76 5.36 13.88
CA LYS A 181 16.47 5.50 15.17
C LYS A 181 17.64 4.52 15.30
N LEU A 182 17.44 3.25 14.92
CA LEU A 182 18.50 2.24 14.93
C LEU A 182 19.63 2.60 13.95
N ALA A 183 19.29 3.07 12.75
CA ALA A 183 20.26 3.51 11.76
C ALA A 183 21.08 4.71 12.28
N ALA A 184 20.43 5.71 12.85
CA ALA A 184 21.10 6.86 13.46
C ALA A 184 22.08 6.43 14.55
N ALA A 185 21.66 5.54 15.46
CA ALA A 185 22.53 5.02 16.51
C ALA A 185 23.76 4.26 15.99
N ARG A 186 23.67 3.65 14.80
CA ARG A 186 24.82 3.00 14.12
C ARG A 186 25.83 4.00 13.57
N ILE A 187 25.43 5.22 13.31
CA ILE A 187 26.27 6.29 12.76
C ILE A 187 26.91 7.11 13.88
N THR A 188 26.15 7.39 14.94
CA THR A 188 26.58 8.30 16.00
C THR A 188 27.24 7.60 17.21
N GLY A 189 27.14 6.29 17.32
CA GLY A 189 27.69 5.49 18.44
C GLY A 189 26.68 5.30 19.57
#